data_93160ee23c2ece1626f3b73e754a86c4
#
_entry.id   93160ee23c2ece1626f3b73e754a86c4
#
_cell.length_a   1.000
_cell.length_b   1.000
_cell.length_c   1.000
_cell.angle_alpha   90.00
_cell.angle_beta   90.00
_cell.angle_gamma   90.00
#
_symmetry.space_group_name_H-M   'P 1'
#
loop_
_entity.id
_entity.type
_entity.pdbx_description
1 polymer ?
#
loop_
_entity_poly.entity_id
_entity_poly.type
_entity_poly.pdbx_seq_one_letter_code
_entity_poly.pdbx_strand_id
1 'polypeptide(L)'
;YAVAYLNNEVRSGVEALITEAYNLHHTHEMPILPTWQQDLPALEVQPPSVVCYFVTPRADKVDEFIENQLSAVVDAADRAAVEEEYTFHITHSLNVEFYAKDGRTDAFVLSHGRDILILKIVGYAEDVIRYYRLDDMTAHVWIGHHRYPTRGRVTHPGGAHPFGQGIDCALVHNGDFSNYVSVKDYLGQRGMEPLFFTDTEVAALAFDLHRRVYGYTLEHVIESLAPTSELDFIMLPKEKQVVYEAIQKTHIHGSPDGPWFFIIAQSDGPTHRLLGITDTSMLRPQVFAYQRGDVGIAFCGSEKQVIDAVLESLASEDTRFWRRADEYWNARGGSYTDGGAFMFDITPNADGSKTLEMRDKFGAIVNTTPEGDYKLMPTGEYAFTLDTPRST
;
A
#
# COMPACT_ATOMS: atom_id res chain seq x y z
N TYR A 1 12.97 -10.00 2.33
CA TYR A 1 13.20 -8.72 3.01
C TYR A 1 13.92 -7.74 2.09
N ALA A 2 13.47 -6.50 2.08
CA ALA A 2 14.26 -5.38 1.58
C ALA A 2 14.66 -4.50 2.77
N VAL A 3 15.96 -4.32 3.00
CA VAL A 3 16.51 -3.56 4.12
C VAL A 3 17.25 -2.34 3.60
N ALA A 4 16.91 -1.17 4.16
CA ALA A 4 17.62 0.08 3.92
C ALA A 4 18.77 0.25 4.92
N TYR A 5 19.95 0.57 4.43
CA TYR A 5 21.13 0.88 5.23
C TYR A 5 21.52 2.34 5.05
N LEU A 6 21.45 3.12 6.11
CA LEU A 6 22.03 4.46 6.19
C LEU A 6 23.46 4.42 6.72
N ASN A 7 23.75 3.36 7.49
CA ASN A 7 25.10 3.03 7.96
C ASN A 7 25.41 1.57 7.59
N ASN A 8 26.32 1.36 6.64
CA ASN A 8 26.68 0.02 6.18
C ASN A 8 27.49 -0.79 7.21
N GLU A 9 28.04 -0.16 8.27
CA GLU A 9 28.80 -0.86 9.30
C GLU A 9 27.92 -1.82 10.11
N VAL A 10 26.59 -1.58 10.18
CA VAL A 10 25.66 -2.46 10.91
C VAL A 10 25.19 -3.66 10.09
N ARG A 11 25.56 -3.74 8.81
CA ARG A 11 25.09 -4.78 7.88
C ARG A 11 25.33 -6.20 8.41
N SER A 12 26.51 -6.47 8.93
CA SER A 12 26.84 -7.79 9.50
C SER A 12 25.94 -8.17 10.69
N GLY A 13 25.54 -7.18 11.50
CA GLY A 13 24.61 -7.38 12.61
C GLY A 13 23.19 -7.70 12.11
N VAL A 14 22.70 -6.97 11.10
CA VAL A 14 21.40 -7.24 10.44
C VAL A 14 21.39 -8.65 9.83
N GLU A 15 22.45 -9.00 9.07
CA GLU A 15 22.59 -10.32 8.45
C GLU A 15 22.68 -11.44 9.48
N ALA A 16 23.28 -11.21 10.62
CA ALA A 16 23.31 -12.18 11.72
C ALA A 16 21.90 -12.48 12.26
N LEU A 17 21.08 -11.45 12.51
CA LEU A 17 19.68 -11.65 12.94
C LEU A 17 18.84 -12.32 11.86
N ILE A 18 19.01 -11.94 10.59
CA ILE A 18 18.30 -12.60 9.48
C ILE A 18 18.67 -14.08 9.40
N THR A 19 19.95 -14.43 9.45
CA THR A 19 20.40 -15.82 9.34
C THR A 19 20.12 -16.66 10.59
N GLU A 20 19.95 -16.05 11.74
CA GLU A 20 19.43 -16.71 12.94
C GLU A 20 17.98 -17.15 12.76
N ALA A 21 17.15 -16.28 12.18
CA ALA A 21 15.70 -16.49 12.03
C ALA A 21 15.34 -17.28 10.77
N TYR A 22 16.14 -17.17 9.71
CA TYR A 22 15.82 -17.68 8.37
C TYR A 22 16.98 -18.45 7.74
N ASN A 23 16.62 -19.30 6.77
CA ASN A 23 17.55 -19.86 5.80
C ASN A 23 17.72 -18.82 4.68
N LEU A 24 18.91 -18.28 4.53
CA LEU A 24 19.25 -17.32 3.47
C LEU A 24 19.59 -18.06 2.18
N HIS A 25 18.86 -17.78 1.09
CA HIS A 25 19.07 -18.42 -0.21
C HIS A 25 19.85 -17.54 -1.18
N HIS A 26 19.54 -16.23 -1.18
CA HIS A 26 20.14 -15.27 -2.10
C HIS A 26 20.11 -13.86 -1.50
N THR A 27 21.09 -13.07 -1.89
CA THR A 27 21.18 -11.65 -1.55
C THR A 27 21.34 -10.85 -2.84
N HIS A 28 20.54 -9.81 -3.00
CA HIS A 28 20.62 -8.88 -4.12
C HIS A 28 20.75 -7.45 -3.59
N GLU A 29 21.81 -6.77 -3.97
CA GLU A 29 22.01 -5.37 -3.66
C GLU A 29 21.44 -4.53 -4.79
N MET A 30 20.55 -3.59 -4.45
CA MET A 30 19.95 -2.71 -5.45
C MET A 30 21.04 -1.84 -6.09
N PRO A 31 21.07 -1.77 -7.43
CA PRO A 31 22.04 -0.93 -8.11
C PRO A 31 21.79 0.53 -7.77
N ILE A 32 22.87 1.28 -7.57
CA ILE A 32 22.81 2.72 -7.35
C ILE A 32 23.52 3.46 -8.47
N LEU A 33 23.13 4.70 -8.72
CA LEU A 33 23.81 5.59 -9.66
C LEU A 33 25.11 6.09 -9.03
N PRO A 34 26.30 5.68 -9.52
CA PRO A 34 27.57 6.03 -8.86
C PRO A 34 27.86 7.55 -8.90
N THR A 35 27.35 8.21 -9.92
CA THR A 35 27.54 9.65 -10.18
C THR A 35 26.42 10.51 -9.61
N TRP A 36 25.62 9.99 -8.68
CA TRP A 36 24.41 10.65 -8.18
C TRP A 36 24.63 12.08 -7.68
N GLN A 37 25.77 12.37 -7.06
CA GLN A 37 26.08 13.72 -6.57
C GLN A 37 26.19 14.76 -7.69
N GLN A 38 26.55 14.33 -8.90
CA GLN A 38 26.63 15.19 -10.09
C GLN A 38 25.32 15.20 -10.86
N ASP A 39 24.70 14.03 -11.01
CA ASP A 39 23.53 13.84 -11.89
C ASP A 39 22.20 14.13 -11.19
N LEU A 40 22.16 14.10 -9.85
CA LEU A 40 21.00 14.37 -9.02
C LEU A 40 21.30 15.48 -7.98
N PRO A 41 21.57 16.71 -8.43
CA PRO A 41 22.00 17.80 -7.54
C PRO A 41 20.92 18.25 -6.54
N ALA A 42 19.65 17.84 -6.74
CA ALA A 42 18.55 18.09 -5.83
C ALA A 42 18.56 17.16 -4.60
N LEU A 43 19.34 16.07 -4.65
CA LEU A 43 19.50 15.17 -3.51
C LEU A 43 20.53 15.74 -2.52
N GLU A 44 20.05 16.37 -1.47
CA GLU A 44 20.88 16.93 -0.40
C GLU A 44 21.40 15.85 0.56
N VAL A 45 20.69 14.72 0.65
CA VAL A 45 21.01 13.60 1.55
C VAL A 45 21.24 12.35 0.71
N GLN A 46 22.31 11.63 1.02
CA GLN A 46 22.57 10.34 0.36
C GLN A 46 21.43 9.38 0.64
N PRO A 47 20.77 8.83 -0.40
CA PRO A 47 19.78 7.79 -0.21
C PRO A 47 20.40 6.51 0.41
N PRO A 48 19.63 5.71 1.14
CA PRO A 48 20.15 4.47 1.73
C PRO A 48 20.59 3.48 0.66
N SER A 49 21.59 2.67 0.95
CA SER A 49 21.79 1.44 0.19
C SER A 49 20.71 0.43 0.55
N VAL A 50 20.22 -0.33 -0.43
CA VAL A 50 19.13 -1.31 -0.24
C VAL A 50 19.62 -2.69 -0.61
N VAL A 51 19.41 -3.63 0.31
CA VAL A 51 19.75 -5.05 0.10
C VAL A 51 18.49 -5.89 0.25
N CYS A 52 18.21 -6.70 -0.76
CA CYS A 52 17.12 -7.68 -0.77
C CYS A 52 17.67 -9.05 -0.34
N TYR A 53 17.09 -9.62 0.70
CA TYR A 53 17.42 -10.94 1.24
C TYR A 53 16.29 -11.92 0.89
N PHE A 54 16.59 -12.95 0.13
CA PHE A 54 15.65 -14.01 -0.22
C PHE A 54 15.81 -15.16 0.77
N VAL A 55 14.78 -15.37 1.58
CA VAL A 55 14.84 -16.21 2.77
C VAL A 55 13.59 -17.10 2.90
N THR A 56 13.74 -18.19 3.65
CA THR A 56 12.59 -18.97 4.16
C THR A 56 12.72 -19.10 5.67
N PRO A 57 11.63 -19.02 6.45
CA PRO A 57 11.69 -19.21 7.90
C PRO A 57 12.35 -20.54 8.27
N ARG A 58 13.16 -20.54 9.31
CA ARG A 58 13.74 -21.77 9.85
C ARG A 58 12.69 -22.51 10.65
N ALA A 59 12.46 -23.79 10.34
CA ALA A 59 11.42 -24.60 10.99
C ALA A 59 11.60 -24.67 12.50
N ASP A 60 12.86 -24.90 12.97
CA ASP A 60 13.19 -24.93 14.39
C ASP A 60 12.88 -23.61 15.11
N LYS A 61 13.08 -22.47 14.44
CA LYS A 61 12.80 -21.15 15.02
C LYS A 61 11.31 -20.81 15.04
N VAL A 62 10.58 -21.23 14.01
CA VAL A 62 9.12 -21.08 13.99
C VAL A 62 8.48 -21.97 15.06
N ASP A 63 8.97 -23.18 15.26
CA ASP A 63 8.47 -24.07 16.31
C ASP A 63 8.74 -23.51 17.71
N GLU A 64 9.95 -22.95 17.94
CA GLU A 64 10.28 -22.22 19.17
C GLU A 64 9.36 -20.99 19.39
N PHE A 65 9.02 -20.27 18.31
CA PHE A 65 8.12 -19.12 18.35
C PHE A 65 6.68 -19.54 18.72
N ILE A 66 6.18 -20.66 18.17
CA ILE A 66 4.87 -21.20 18.52
C ILE A 66 4.77 -21.52 20.01
N GLU A 67 5.82 -22.12 20.57
CA GLU A 67 5.84 -22.52 21.98
C GLU A 67 5.90 -21.33 22.95
N ASN A 68 6.58 -20.23 22.57
CA ASN A 68 6.94 -19.19 23.52
C ASN A 68 6.31 -17.82 23.25
N GLN A 69 5.92 -17.50 22.02
CA GLN A 69 5.57 -16.13 21.62
C GLN A 69 4.31 -15.99 20.78
N LEU A 70 3.76 -17.09 20.25
CA LEU A 70 2.60 -17.03 19.36
C LEU A 70 1.40 -16.42 20.09
N SER A 71 0.80 -15.41 19.47
CA SER A 71 -0.44 -14.81 19.96
C SER A 71 -1.59 -15.83 19.97
N ALA A 72 -2.39 -15.84 21.03
CA ALA A 72 -3.53 -16.73 21.19
C ALA A 72 -4.64 -16.54 20.11
N VAL A 73 -4.58 -15.47 19.34
CA VAL A 73 -5.54 -15.20 18.25
C VAL A 73 -5.10 -15.84 16.92
N VAL A 74 -3.84 -16.28 16.81
CA VAL A 74 -3.33 -16.98 15.62
C VAL A 74 -3.48 -18.48 15.80
N ASP A 75 -4.10 -19.15 14.83
CA ASP A 75 -4.23 -20.61 14.86
C ASP A 75 -2.85 -21.26 14.61
N ALA A 76 -2.33 -21.93 15.63
CA ALA A 76 -1.06 -22.65 15.56
C ALA A 76 -1.06 -23.79 14.51
N ALA A 77 -2.22 -24.26 14.08
CA ALA A 77 -2.33 -25.25 13.00
C ALA A 77 -2.23 -24.62 11.59
N ASP A 78 -2.47 -23.32 11.46
CA ASP A 78 -2.27 -22.59 10.21
C ASP A 78 -0.80 -22.13 10.10
N ARG A 79 0.02 -22.97 9.49
CA ARG A 79 1.46 -22.69 9.31
C ARG A 79 1.73 -21.40 8.56
N ALA A 80 0.92 -21.04 7.59
CA ALA A 80 1.09 -19.80 6.83
C ALA A 80 0.85 -18.58 7.72
N ALA A 81 -0.24 -18.56 8.47
CA ALA A 81 -0.52 -17.48 9.42
C ALA A 81 0.54 -17.36 10.51
N VAL A 82 1.07 -18.49 11.00
CA VAL A 82 2.18 -18.50 11.97
C VAL A 82 3.45 -17.91 11.38
N GLU A 83 3.82 -18.24 10.15
CA GLU A 83 5.01 -17.70 9.47
C GLU A 83 4.87 -16.20 9.17
N GLU A 84 3.66 -15.73 8.91
CA GLU A 84 3.35 -14.30 8.77
C GLU A 84 3.56 -13.56 10.10
N GLU A 85 3.02 -14.10 11.20
CA GLU A 85 3.21 -13.53 12.55
C GLU A 85 4.68 -13.53 12.95
N TYR A 86 5.37 -14.65 12.73
CA TYR A 86 6.82 -14.76 12.95
C TYR A 86 7.59 -13.70 12.18
N THR A 87 7.27 -13.50 10.90
CA THR A 87 7.92 -12.50 10.04
C THR A 87 7.67 -11.08 10.54
N PHE A 88 6.47 -10.78 11.01
CA PHE A 88 6.16 -9.50 11.65
C PHE A 88 7.04 -9.25 12.88
N HIS A 89 7.19 -10.24 13.77
CA HIS A 89 8.02 -10.14 14.98
C HIS A 89 9.49 -9.94 14.66
N ILE A 90 10.02 -10.66 13.67
CA ILE A 90 11.43 -10.49 13.24
C ILE A 90 11.65 -9.11 12.63
N THR A 91 10.72 -8.62 11.80
CA THR A 91 10.76 -7.26 11.24
C THR A 91 10.77 -6.21 12.34
N HIS A 92 9.88 -6.34 13.32
CA HIS A 92 9.85 -5.43 14.48
C HIS A 92 11.16 -5.45 15.25
N SER A 93 11.71 -6.63 15.53
CA SER A 93 12.98 -6.79 16.25
C SER A 93 14.15 -6.15 15.52
N LEU A 94 14.23 -6.33 14.18
CA LEU A 94 15.24 -5.67 13.34
C LEU A 94 15.11 -4.14 13.41
N ASN A 95 13.89 -3.62 13.29
CA ASN A 95 13.65 -2.18 13.34
C ASN A 95 13.91 -1.60 14.72
N VAL A 96 13.57 -2.32 15.80
CA VAL A 96 13.91 -1.89 17.17
C VAL A 96 15.42 -1.80 17.35
N GLU A 97 16.15 -2.85 17.00
CA GLU A 97 17.61 -2.92 17.27
C GLU A 97 18.41 -1.92 16.44
N PHE A 98 18.07 -1.72 15.15
CA PHE A 98 18.90 -0.92 14.24
C PHE A 98 18.32 0.47 13.93
N TYR A 99 17.06 0.74 14.31
CA TYR A 99 16.42 2.02 14.00
C TYR A 99 15.91 2.77 15.23
N ALA A 100 15.28 2.11 16.19
CA ALA A 100 14.60 2.80 17.30
C ALA A 100 15.40 2.84 18.60
N LYS A 101 16.18 1.80 18.90
CA LYS A 101 16.92 1.63 20.15
C LYS A 101 18.02 2.69 20.28
N ASP A 102 18.09 3.33 21.43
CA ASP A 102 19.13 4.30 21.78
C ASP A 102 19.29 5.48 20.79
N GLY A 103 18.20 5.80 20.07
CA GLY A 103 18.19 6.86 19.08
C GLY A 103 18.92 6.51 17.77
N ARG A 104 19.21 5.24 17.53
CA ARG A 104 19.77 4.74 16.28
C ARG A 104 18.89 5.06 15.09
N THR A 105 19.48 5.14 13.92
CA THR A 105 18.82 5.29 12.63
C THR A 105 19.68 4.66 11.55
N ASP A 106 20.33 3.54 11.87
CA ASP A 106 21.36 2.93 11.03
C ASP A 106 20.80 2.11 9.87
N ALA A 107 19.76 1.31 10.16
CA ALA A 107 19.10 0.48 9.16
C ALA A 107 17.65 0.18 9.57
N PHE A 108 16.79 -0.09 8.57
CA PHE A 108 15.40 -0.50 8.80
C PHE A 108 14.86 -1.33 7.65
N VAL A 109 13.87 -2.16 7.94
CA VAL A 109 13.16 -2.96 6.93
C VAL A 109 12.22 -2.03 6.15
N LEU A 110 12.38 -2.02 4.83
CA LEU A 110 11.52 -1.31 3.89
C LEU A 110 10.24 -2.10 3.59
N SER A 111 10.41 -3.39 3.30
CA SER A 111 9.32 -4.31 3.00
C SER A 111 9.73 -5.76 3.28
N HIS A 112 8.74 -6.59 3.53
CA HIS A 112 8.88 -8.03 3.59
C HIS A 112 7.70 -8.67 2.85
N GLY A 113 7.96 -9.75 2.14
CA GLY A 113 6.97 -10.41 1.29
C GLY A 113 7.64 -11.14 0.13
N ARG A 114 6.81 -11.65 -0.78
CA ARG A 114 7.25 -12.41 -1.95
C ARG A 114 7.41 -11.51 -3.18
N ASP A 115 6.47 -10.58 -3.37
CA ASP A 115 6.25 -9.83 -4.61
C ASP A 115 6.27 -8.31 -4.40
N ILE A 116 6.84 -7.81 -3.31
CA ILE A 116 6.82 -6.39 -2.99
C ILE A 116 8.21 -5.83 -2.74
N LEU A 117 8.47 -4.65 -3.30
CA LEU A 117 9.66 -3.87 -3.03
C LEU A 117 9.26 -2.43 -2.73
N ILE A 118 9.73 -1.90 -1.60
CA ILE A 118 9.58 -0.49 -1.23
C ILE A 118 10.94 0.18 -1.28
N LEU A 119 10.99 1.36 -1.89
CA LEU A 119 12.17 2.23 -1.91
C LEU A 119 11.80 3.60 -1.35
N LYS A 120 12.66 4.15 -0.51
CA LYS A 120 12.44 5.44 0.16
C LYS A 120 13.68 6.29 0.10
N ILE A 121 13.51 7.55 -0.26
CA ILE A 121 14.58 8.56 -0.23
C ILE A 121 14.08 9.86 0.40
N VAL A 122 14.97 10.77 0.67
CA VAL A 122 14.66 12.20 0.87
C VAL A 122 14.96 12.91 -0.43
N GLY A 123 13.94 13.13 -1.27
CA GLY A 123 14.07 13.68 -2.63
C GLY A 123 12.77 13.55 -3.42
N TYR A 124 12.83 13.72 -4.71
CA TYR A 124 11.70 13.61 -5.62
C TYR A 124 11.53 12.16 -6.14
N ALA A 125 10.37 11.82 -6.67
CA ALA A 125 10.10 10.46 -7.16
C ALA A 125 11.00 10.10 -8.37
N GLU A 126 11.26 11.04 -9.25
CA GLU A 126 12.22 10.86 -10.36
C GLU A 126 13.65 10.56 -9.86
N ASP A 127 14.03 11.08 -8.69
CA ASP A 127 15.34 10.79 -8.11
C ASP A 127 15.41 9.33 -7.63
N VAL A 128 14.28 8.75 -7.12
CA VAL A 128 14.21 7.33 -6.77
C VAL A 128 14.51 6.45 -7.98
N ILE A 129 13.83 6.73 -9.10
CA ILE A 129 13.96 5.98 -10.35
C ILE A 129 15.41 6.04 -10.85
N ARG A 130 15.98 7.23 -10.93
CA ARG A 130 17.33 7.45 -11.43
C ARG A 130 18.39 6.89 -10.49
N TYR A 131 18.25 7.12 -9.17
CA TYR A 131 19.21 6.66 -8.17
C TYR A 131 19.32 5.15 -8.11
N TYR A 132 18.19 4.43 -8.05
CA TYR A 132 18.15 2.97 -8.00
C TYR A 132 18.09 2.31 -9.37
N ARG A 133 18.20 3.07 -10.46
CA ARG A 133 18.23 2.59 -11.84
C ARG A 133 17.05 1.67 -12.17
N LEU A 134 15.85 2.16 -11.94
CA LEU A 134 14.62 1.39 -12.07
C LEU A 134 14.03 1.35 -13.48
N ASP A 135 14.75 1.86 -14.50
CA ASP A 135 14.25 1.99 -15.88
C ASP A 135 13.77 0.66 -16.47
N ASP A 136 14.43 -0.43 -16.11
CA ASP A 136 14.08 -1.79 -16.59
C ASP A 136 13.22 -2.59 -15.60
N MET A 137 12.82 -1.99 -14.48
CA MET A 137 12.00 -2.68 -13.48
C MET A 137 10.55 -2.75 -13.93
N THR A 138 9.98 -3.97 -13.89
CA THR A 138 8.58 -4.19 -14.24
C THR A 138 7.77 -4.62 -13.03
N ALA A 139 6.56 -4.09 -12.89
CA ALA A 139 5.60 -4.51 -11.88
C ALA A 139 4.17 -4.38 -12.41
N HIS A 140 3.25 -5.13 -11.81
CA HIS A 140 1.83 -5.05 -12.15
C HIS A 140 1.14 -3.87 -11.47
N VAL A 141 1.60 -3.51 -10.28
CA VAL A 141 1.08 -2.42 -9.47
C VAL A 141 2.22 -1.51 -9.04
N TRP A 142 2.06 -0.23 -9.25
CA TRP A 142 2.97 0.80 -8.80
C TRP A 142 2.22 1.77 -7.89
N ILE A 143 2.77 2.05 -6.72
CA ILE A 143 2.30 3.12 -5.86
C ILE A 143 3.44 4.07 -5.55
N GLY A 144 3.14 5.34 -5.39
CA GLY A 144 4.14 6.37 -5.09
C GLY A 144 3.54 7.53 -4.33
N HIS A 145 4.36 8.22 -3.57
CA HIS A 145 3.95 9.38 -2.82
C HIS A 145 5.05 10.41 -2.74
N HIS A 146 4.72 11.65 -3.12
CA HIS A 146 5.49 12.84 -2.80
C HIS A 146 4.98 13.41 -1.48
N ARG A 147 5.82 13.37 -0.46
CA ARG A 147 5.44 13.83 0.86
C ARG A 147 6.10 15.14 1.22
N TYR A 148 5.29 16.12 1.66
CA TYR A 148 5.77 17.16 2.55
C TYR A 148 5.59 16.65 3.98
N PRO A 149 6.66 16.46 4.77
CA PRO A 149 6.54 15.89 6.11
C PRO A 149 5.87 16.88 7.06
N THR A 150 4.79 16.44 7.68
CA THR A 150 4.05 17.24 8.66
C THR A 150 4.55 16.99 10.08
N ARG A 151 5.09 15.79 10.35
CA ARG A 151 5.65 15.39 11.65
C ARG A 151 6.82 14.42 11.43
N GLY A 152 7.64 14.25 12.48
CA GLY A 152 8.76 13.33 12.45
C GLY A 152 10.04 13.95 11.89
N ARG A 153 11.01 13.08 11.53
CA ARG A 153 12.32 13.50 10.99
C ARG A 153 12.19 13.77 9.50
N VAL A 154 12.02 15.02 9.13
CA VAL A 154 11.83 15.48 7.74
C VAL A 154 13.01 15.15 6.81
N THR A 155 14.19 14.94 7.36
CA THR A 155 15.43 14.64 6.63
C THR A 155 15.81 13.17 6.69
N HIS A 156 14.88 12.28 7.06
CA HIS A 156 15.16 10.87 7.21
C HIS A 156 14.20 10.00 6.38
N PRO A 157 14.70 9.08 5.53
CA PRO A 157 13.86 8.31 4.62
C PRO A 157 12.90 7.35 5.35
N GLY A 158 13.19 6.93 6.58
CA GLY A 158 12.31 6.05 7.36
C GLY A 158 10.89 6.58 7.50
N GLY A 159 10.71 7.90 7.63
CA GLY A 159 9.39 8.53 7.71
C GLY A 159 8.69 8.73 6.37
N ALA A 160 9.33 8.45 5.24
CA ALA A 160 8.74 8.57 3.91
C ALA A 160 7.77 7.42 3.63
N HIS A 161 6.80 7.67 2.74
CA HIS A 161 5.91 6.62 2.20
C HIS A 161 6.60 5.84 1.07
N PRO A 162 6.11 4.61 0.73
CA PRO A 162 5.10 3.80 1.39
C PRO A 162 5.56 3.17 2.69
N PHE A 163 4.63 2.64 3.50
CA PHE A 163 4.91 1.76 4.62
C PHE A 163 4.49 0.33 4.29
N GLY A 164 5.41 -0.63 4.45
CA GLY A 164 5.16 -2.07 4.33
C GLY A 164 4.94 -2.67 5.70
N GLN A 165 3.69 -2.91 6.03
CA GLN A 165 3.29 -3.67 7.21
C GLN A 165 2.43 -4.83 6.74
N GLY A 166 2.64 -6.02 7.32
CA GLY A 166 2.07 -7.23 6.77
C GLY A 166 2.83 -7.75 5.54
N ILE A 167 2.63 -9.02 5.22
CA ILE A 167 3.29 -9.66 4.09
C ILE A 167 2.65 -9.19 2.78
N ASP A 168 3.51 -8.87 1.81
CA ASP A 168 3.12 -8.45 0.45
C ASP A 168 2.14 -7.26 0.42
N CYS A 169 2.31 -6.30 1.33
CA CYS A 169 1.46 -5.12 1.44
C CYS A 169 2.29 -3.83 1.57
N ALA A 170 1.89 -2.79 0.85
CA ALA A 170 2.43 -1.44 0.98
C ALA A 170 1.30 -0.41 0.95
N LEU A 171 1.39 0.60 1.81
CA LEU A 171 0.39 1.64 1.96
C LEU A 171 1.00 3.03 1.81
N VAL A 172 0.35 3.89 1.03
CA VAL A 172 0.55 5.33 1.04
C VAL A 172 -0.72 6.02 1.55
N HIS A 173 -0.54 7.13 2.21
CA HIS A 173 -1.58 7.92 2.85
C HIS A 173 -1.48 9.38 2.42
N ASN A 174 -2.62 10.01 2.15
CA ASN A 174 -2.71 11.46 2.01
C ASN A 174 -3.79 11.98 2.97
N GLY A 175 -3.39 12.86 3.87
CA GLY A 175 -4.23 13.44 4.91
C GLY A 175 -3.56 13.42 6.28
N ASP A 176 -4.37 13.61 7.31
CA ASP A 176 -3.94 13.62 8.71
C ASP A 176 -4.99 12.92 9.59
N PHE A 177 -4.53 12.16 10.59
CA PHE A 177 -5.40 11.61 11.62
C PHE A 177 -5.59 12.60 12.75
N SER A 178 -6.81 13.14 12.91
CA SER A 178 -7.15 13.98 14.05
C SER A 178 -7.06 13.23 15.39
N ASN A 179 -7.28 11.91 15.35
CA ASN A 179 -7.23 11.00 16.50
C ASN A 179 -5.98 10.11 16.54
N TYR A 180 -4.84 10.55 15.97
CA TYR A 180 -3.60 9.78 15.89
C TYR A 180 -3.23 9.04 17.18
N VAL A 181 -3.31 9.73 18.34
CA VAL A 181 -2.96 9.14 19.64
C VAL A 181 -3.89 7.98 20.00
N SER A 182 -5.20 8.12 19.74
CA SER A 182 -6.18 7.06 20.00
C SER A 182 -5.88 5.80 19.17
N VAL A 183 -5.61 5.96 17.88
CA VAL A 183 -5.30 4.82 16.99
C VAL A 183 -3.97 4.19 17.38
N LYS A 184 -2.95 4.99 17.68
CA LYS A 184 -1.66 4.49 18.17
C LYS A 184 -1.81 3.68 19.47
N ASP A 185 -2.55 4.21 20.46
CA ASP A 185 -2.76 3.54 21.74
C ASP A 185 -3.60 2.25 21.58
N TYR A 186 -4.56 2.27 20.65
CA TYR A 186 -5.32 1.08 20.27
C TYR A 186 -4.41 -0.03 19.72
N LEU A 187 -3.43 0.31 18.87
CA LEU A 187 -2.43 -0.63 18.36
C LEU A 187 -1.49 -1.12 19.45
N GLY A 188 -0.99 -0.23 20.29
CA GLY A 188 -0.10 -0.56 21.41
C GLY A 188 -0.71 -1.55 22.39
N GLN A 189 -2.03 -1.45 22.68
CA GLN A 189 -2.74 -2.46 23.49
C GLN A 189 -2.76 -3.87 22.88
N ARG A 190 -2.39 -3.99 21.60
CA ARG A 190 -2.33 -5.23 20.83
C ARG A 190 -0.90 -5.63 20.46
N GLY A 191 0.07 -4.99 21.12
CA GLY A 191 1.50 -5.29 20.92
C GLY A 191 2.08 -4.76 19.60
N MET A 192 1.37 -3.84 18.93
CA MET A 192 1.83 -3.23 17.67
C MET A 192 2.30 -1.79 17.93
N GLU A 193 3.60 -1.62 18.16
CA GLU A 193 4.19 -0.30 18.47
C GLU A 193 4.77 0.34 17.21
N PRO A 194 4.29 1.54 16.81
CA PRO A 194 4.87 2.28 15.69
C PRO A 194 6.25 2.84 16.07
N LEU A 195 7.22 2.72 15.18
CA LEU A 195 8.62 3.09 15.39
C LEU A 195 9.04 4.36 14.62
N PHE A 196 8.32 4.71 13.56
CA PHE A 196 8.63 5.85 12.68
C PHE A 196 7.82 7.11 12.98
N PHE A 197 6.88 7.03 13.93
CA PHE A 197 6.08 8.15 14.45
C PHE A 197 5.25 8.89 13.40
N THR A 198 4.76 8.18 12.38
CA THR A 198 3.88 8.74 11.36
C THR A 198 2.49 8.11 11.42
N ASP A 199 1.47 8.89 11.06
CA ASP A 199 0.10 8.39 10.92
C ASP A 199 -0.03 7.34 9.80
N THR A 200 0.83 7.41 8.78
CA THR A 200 0.89 6.41 7.72
C THR A 200 1.38 5.04 8.21
N GLU A 201 2.39 5.02 9.09
CA GLU A 201 2.80 3.78 9.75
C GLU A 201 1.66 3.20 10.59
N VAL A 202 0.99 4.05 11.36
CA VAL A 202 -0.16 3.67 12.18
C VAL A 202 -1.30 3.12 11.30
N ALA A 203 -1.56 3.74 10.13
CA ALA A 203 -2.53 3.24 9.17
C ALA A 203 -2.17 1.85 8.62
N ALA A 204 -0.90 1.66 8.26
CA ALA A 204 -0.40 0.39 7.74
C ALA A 204 -0.47 -0.72 8.81
N LEU A 205 -0.10 -0.42 10.06
CA LEU A 205 -0.25 -1.33 11.19
C LEU A 205 -1.71 -1.68 11.48
N ALA A 206 -2.63 -0.71 11.39
CA ALA A 206 -4.06 -0.96 11.59
C ALA A 206 -4.63 -1.86 10.47
N PHE A 207 -4.24 -1.63 9.22
CA PHE A 207 -4.62 -2.49 8.11
C PHE A 207 -4.10 -3.92 8.31
N ASP A 208 -2.83 -4.09 8.69
CA ASP A 208 -2.22 -5.38 8.97
C ASP A 208 -2.91 -6.10 10.14
N LEU A 209 -3.19 -5.40 11.25
CA LEU A 209 -3.88 -5.94 12.40
C LEU A 209 -5.23 -6.58 11.99
N HIS A 210 -6.02 -5.85 11.21
CA HIS A 210 -7.33 -6.35 10.81
C HIS A 210 -7.24 -7.49 9.79
N ARG A 211 -6.29 -7.45 8.86
CA ARG A 211 -6.12 -8.50 7.85
C ARG A 211 -5.46 -9.75 8.40
N ARG A 212 -4.27 -9.61 8.96
CA ARG A 212 -3.43 -10.73 9.39
C ARG A 212 -3.84 -11.29 10.74
N VAL A 213 -4.03 -10.43 11.75
CA VAL A 213 -4.27 -10.90 13.12
C VAL A 213 -5.74 -11.28 13.32
N TYR A 214 -6.68 -10.45 12.83
CA TYR A 214 -8.12 -10.74 13.00
C TYR A 214 -8.71 -11.56 11.84
N GLY A 215 -7.98 -11.75 10.74
CA GLY A 215 -8.46 -12.51 9.59
C GLY A 215 -9.66 -11.88 8.89
N TYR A 216 -9.84 -10.58 8.99
CA TYR A 216 -10.99 -9.89 8.39
C TYR A 216 -10.90 -9.92 6.86
N THR A 217 -12.05 -10.08 6.22
CA THR A 217 -12.20 -9.81 4.79
C THR A 217 -11.91 -8.34 4.50
N LEU A 218 -11.58 -7.98 3.27
CA LEU A 218 -11.37 -6.56 2.91
C LEU A 218 -12.59 -5.69 3.20
N GLU A 219 -13.80 -6.20 2.99
CA GLU A 219 -15.04 -5.53 3.37
C GLU A 219 -15.06 -5.12 4.85
N HIS A 220 -14.68 -6.03 5.74
CA HIS A 220 -14.66 -5.78 7.17
C HIS A 220 -13.50 -4.90 7.61
N VAL A 221 -12.34 -5.00 6.94
CA VAL A 221 -11.21 -4.07 7.15
C VAL A 221 -11.62 -2.66 6.79
N ILE A 222 -12.23 -2.48 5.61
CA ILE A 222 -12.72 -1.17 5.17
C ILE A 222 -13.76 -0.63 6.14
N GLU A 223 -14.69 -1.47 6.62
CA GLU A 223 -15.68 -1.06 7.61
C GLU A 223 -15.05 -0.64 8.94
N SER A 224 -13.96 -1.27 9.37
CA SER A 224 -13.27 -0.89 10.61
C SER A 224 -12.48 0.42 10.50
N LEU A 225 -11.94 0.71 9.31
CA LEU A 225 -11.13 1.91 9.05
C LEU A 225 -11.98 3.11 8.60
N ALA A 226 -12.95 2.86 7.71
CA ALA A 226 -13.88 3.84 7.15
C ALA A 226 -15.32 3.38 7.36
N PRO A 227 -15.86 3.55 8.57
CA PRO A 227 -17.20 3.08 8.93
C PRO A 227 -18.29 3.63 8.02
N THR A 228 -19.31 2.81 7.76
CA THR A 228 -20.50 3.25 7.05
C THR A 228 -21.22 4.35 7.83
N SER A 229 -21.59 5.44 7.16
CA SER A 229 -22.25 6.59 7.80
C SER A 229 -23.65 6.22 8.32
N GLU A 230 -24.14 6.92 9.35
CA GLU A 230 -25.43 6.59 9.99
C GLU A 230 -26.59 6.53 9.00
N LEU A 231 -26.67 7.46 8.04
CA LEU A 231 -27.74 7.52 7.05
C LEU A 231 -27.64 6.38 6.02
N ASP A 232 -26.43 5.99 5.66
CA ASP A 232 -26.19 4.89 4.74
C ASP A 232 -26.33 3.53 5.43
N PHE A 233 -26.01 3.45 6.72
CA PHE A 233 -26.09 2.22 7.52
C PHE A 233 -27.50 1.63 7.55
N ILE A 234 -28.54 2.46 7.68
CA ILE A 234 -29.93 1.99 7.67
C ILE A 234 -30.39 1.43 6.32
N MET A 235 -29.66 1.74 5.24
CA MET A 235 -29.93 1.24 3.88
C MET A 235 -29.28 -0.13 3.63
N LEU A 236 -28.35 -0.56 4.48
CA LEU A 236 -27.71 -1.86 4.36
C LEU A 236 -28.68 -3.02 4.68
N PRO A 237 -28.48 -4.22 4.13
CA PRO A 237 -29.15 -5.44 4.57
C PRO A 237 -29.00 -5.64 6.09
N LYS A 238 -30.03 -6.16 6.76
CA LYS A 238 -30.05 -6.33 8.22
C LYS A 238 -28.90 -7.20 8.75
N GLU A 239 -28.52 -8.21 8.00
CA GLU A 239 -27.41 -9.10 8.33
C GLU A 239 -26.08 -8.32 8.37
N LYS A 240 -25.86 -7.43 7.38
CA LYS A 240 -24.69 -6.56 7.38
C LYS A 240 -24.73 -5.54 8.51
N GLN A 241 -25.88 -4.96 8.82
CA GLN A 241 -26.02 -4.02 9.93
C GLN A 241 -25.54 -4.62 11.24
N VAL A 242 -25.90 -5.88 11.55
CA VAL A 242 -25.48 -6.57 12.78
C VAL A 242 -23.96 -6.73 12.85
N VAL A 243 -23.34 -7.16 11.76
CA VAL A 243 -21.87 -7.34 11.68
C VAL A 243 -21.14 -6.01 11.77
N TYR A 244 -21.59 -5.03 11.00
CA TYR A 244 -20.94 -3.71 10.96
C TYR A 244 -21.06 -2.97 12.29
N GLU A 245 -22.22 -3.04 12.95
CA GLU A 245 -22.39 -2.48 14.30
C GLU A 245 -21.39 -3.10 15.29
N ALA A 246 -21.17 -4.42 15.21
CA ALA A 246 -20.18 -5.10 16.05
C ALA A 246 -18.75 -4.61 15.73
N ILE A 247 -18.39 -4.50 14.46
CA ILE A 247 -17.08 -3.99 14.01
C ILE A 247 -16.86 -2.56 14.50
N GLN A 248 -17.82 -1.67 14.25
CA GLN A 248 -17.72 -0.26 14.64
C GLN A 248 -17.56 -0.08 16.13
N LYS A 249 -18.32 -0.82 16.95
CA LYS A 249 -18.21 -0.78 18.42
C LYS A 249 -16.89 -1.33 18.93
N THR A 250 -16.40 -2.41 18.35
CA THR A 250 -15.17 -3.07 18.78
C THR A 250 -13.93 -2.23 18.44
N HIS A 251 -13.95 -1.54 17.32
CA HIS A 251 -12.78 -0.84 16.76
C HIS A 251 -12.89 0.68 16.80
N ILE A 252 -13.83 1.23 17.54
CA ILE A 252 -14.10 2.68 17.61
C ILE A 252 -12.85 3.52 17.90
N HIS A 253 -11.90 3.02 18.69
CA HIS A 253 -10.66 3.73 19.01
C HIS A 253 -9.55 3.48 17.99
N GLY A 254 -9.71 2.48 17.12
CA GLY A 254 -8.77 2.10 16.07
C GLY A 254 -9.15 2.63 14.69
N SER A 255 -10.34 3.21 14.55
CA SER A 255 -10.78 3.84 13.31
C SER A 255 -10.12 5.22 13.16
N PRO A 256 -9.38 5.47 12.07
CA PRO A 256 -8.81 6.79 11.82
C PRO A 256 -9.89 7.84 11.57
N ASP A 257 -9.76 9.00 12.20
CA ASP A 257 -10.66 10.13 12.04
C ASP A 257 -9.92 11.32 11.39
N GLY A 258 -10.62 12.13 10.61
CA GLY A 258 -10.06 13.28 9.89
C GLY A 258 -10.06 13.10 8.37
N PRO A 259 -9.46 14.05 7.65
CA PRO A 259 -9.39 14.01 6.19
C PRO A 259 -8.26 13.09 5.74
N TRP A 260 -8.58 11.89 5.27
CA TRP A 260 -7.57 10.95 4.79
C TRP A 260 -8.07 10.09 3.62
N PHE A 261 -7.15 9.56 2.85
CA PHE A 261 -7.37 8.40 2.01
C PHE A 261 -6.12 7.51 1.96
N PHE A 262 -6.32 6.22 1.71
CA PHE A 262 -5.26 5.24 1.53
C PHE A 262 -5.22 4.73 0.10
N ILE A 263 -4.01 4.52 -0.41
CA ILE A 263 -3.75 3.71 -1.59
C ILE A 263 -2.84 2.57 -1.15
N ILE A 264 -3.28 1.35 -1.40
CA ILE A 264 -2.63 0.13 -0.92
C ILE A 264 -2.33 -0.76 -2.11
N ALA A 265 -1.06 -1.16 -2.24
CA ALA A 265 -0.65 -2.26 -3.10
C ALA A 265 -0.58 -3.53 -2.26
N GLN A 266 -1.21 -4.60 -2.71
CA GLN A 266 -1.23 -5.89 -2.04
C GLN A 266 -1.07 -7.02 -3.04
N SER A 267 -0.31 -8.06 -2.67
CA SER A 267 -0.31 -9.35 -3.37
C SER A 267 -1.04 -10.37 -2.50
N ASP A 268 -1.97 -11.10 -3.10
CA ASP A 268 -2.78 -12.14 -2.45
C ASP A 268 -2.74 -13.39 -3.32
N GLY A 269 -1.77 -14.24 -3.08
CA GLY A 269 -1.47 -15.37 -3.93
C GLY A 269 -1.11 -14.92 -5.35
N PRO A 270 -1.85 -15.37 -6.39
CA PRO A 270 -1.58 -14.97 -7.77
C PRO A 270 -2.15 -13.60 -8.14
N THR A 271 -2.97 -12.99 -7.28
CA THR A 271 -3.65 -11.72 -7.55
C THR A 271 -2.84 -10.54 -7.01
N HIS A 272 -2.57 -9.57 -7.87
CA HIS A 272 -1.99 -8.28 -7.48
C HIS A 272 -3.09 -7.23 -7.46
N ARG A 273 -3.17 -6.49 -6.37
CA ARG A 273 -4.28 -5.55 -6.10
C ARG A 273 -3.79 -4.15 -5.87
N LEU A 274 -4.47 -3.19 -6.49
CA LEU A 274 -4.47 -1.78 -6.11
C LEU A 274 -5.79 -1.46 -5.42
N LEU A 275 -5.75 -1.08 -4.15
CA LEU A 275 -6.93 -0.75 -3.35
C LEU A 275 -6.88 0.72 -2.95
N GLY A 276 -7.98 1.44 -3.16
CA GLY A 276 -8.19 2.78 -2.64
C GLY A 276 -9.30 2.81 -1.61
N ILE A 277 -9.08 3.47 -0.47
CA ILE A 277 -10.08 3.66 0.60
C ILE A 277 -10.17 5.15 0.90
N THR A 278 -11.39 5.69 0.83
CA THR A 278 -11.71 7.08 1.16
C THR A 278 -12.33 7.17 2.55
N ASP A 279 -11.95 8.18 3.33
CA ASP A 279 -12.53 8.43 4.66
C ASP A 279 -14.06 8.56 4.60
N THR A 280 -14.73 8.19 5.69
CA THR A 280 -16.19 8.20 5.80
C THR A 280 -16.80 9.57 5.49
N SER A 281 -16.13 10.63 5.87
CA SER A 281 -16.63 12.02 5.73
C SER A 281 -16.36 12.62 4.35
N MET A 282 -15.58 11.92 3.49
CA MET A 282 -15.15 12.42 2.17
C MET A 282 -14.46 13.79 2.21
N LEU A 283 -13.77 14.10 3.28
CA LEU A 283 -13.01 15.34 3.41
C LEU A 283 -11.79 15.38 2.48
N ARG A 284 -11.28 14.20 2.11
CA ARG A 284 -10.25 13.98 1.10
C ARG A 284 -10.75 13.03 0.04
N PRO A 285 -11.52 13.48 -0.96
CA PRO A 285 -12.01 12.62 -2.03
C PRO A 285 -10.84 12.05 -2.83
N GLN A 286 -10.95 10.78 -3.18
CA GLN A 286 -9.98 10.05 -4.00
C GLN A 286 -10.55 9.84 -5.39
N VAL A 287 -9.71 10.03 -6.41
CA VAL A 287 -10.09 9.84 -7.81
C VAL A 287 -9.63 8.46 -8.27
N PHE A 288 -10.55 7.73 -8.84
CA PHE A 288 -10.31 6.49 -9.55
C PHE A 288 -10.47 6.71 -11.04
N ALA A 289 -9.73 5.97 -11.84
CA ALA A 289 -9.86 6.00 -13.28
C ALA A 289 -9.52 4.63 -13.89
N TYR A 290 -10.12 4.34 -15.01
CA TYR A 290 -9.90 3.13 -15.78
C TYR A 290 -9.81 3.45 -17.28
N GLN A 291 -8.86 2.82 -17.95
CA GLN A 291 -8.74 2.89 -19.41
C GLN A 291 -8.72 1.48 -19.99
N ARG A 292 -9.56 1.25 -21.00
CA ARG A 292 -9.61 0.03 -21.81
C ARG A 292 -9.12 0.34 -23.21
N GLY A 293 -7.82 0.41 -23.38
CA GLY A 293 -7.20 0.46 -24.70
C GLY A 293 -6.80 -0.93 -25.16
N ASP A 294 -5.76 -1.00 -25.98
CA ASP A 294 -5.10 -2.27 -26.31
C ASP A 294 -4.47 -2.91 -25.06
N VAL A 295 -4.24 -2.08 -24.04
CA VAL A 295 -3.79 -2.47 -22.69
C VAL A 295 -4.72 -1.84 -21.67
N GLY A 296 -5.25 -2.63 -20.75
CA GLY A 296 -6.03 -2.14 -19.62
C GLY A 296 -5.13 -1.52 -18.56
N ILE A 297 -5.48 -0.30 -18.10
CA ILE A 297 -4.78 0.36 -16.99
C ILE A 297 -5.79 1.03 -16.04
N ALA A 298 -5.51 0.91 -14.74
CA ALA A 298 -6.32 1.47 -13.68
C ALA A 298 -5.53 2.39 -12.79
N PHE A 299 -6.17 3.40 -12.23
CA PHE A 299 -5.56 4.42 -11.41
C PHE A 299 -6.36 4.71 -10.14
N CYS A 300 -5.63 5.07 -9.12
CA CYS A 300 -6.13 5.62 -7.88
C CYS A 300 -5.23 6.79 -7.47
N GLY A 301 -5.76 7.97 -7.28
CA GLY A 301 -4.95 9.16 -7.02
C GLY A 301 -5.70 10.28 -6.29
N SER A 302 -4.95 11.29 -5.87
CA SER A 302 -5.51 12.45 -5.20
C SER A 302 -6.31 13.37 -6.14
N GLU A 303 -5.94 13.43 -7.40
CA GLU A 303 -6.51 14.38 -8.36
C GLU A 303 -6.53 13.80 -9.78
N LYS A 304 -7.58 14.20 -10.53
CA LYS A 304 -7.71 13.82 -11.95
C LYS A 304 -6.52 14.27 -12.80
N GLN A 305 -6.00 15.47 -12.53
CA GLN A 305 -4.89 16.06 -13.27
C GLN A 305 -3.61 15.22 -13.20
N VAL A 306 -3.37 14.56 -12.06
CA VAL A 306 -2.23 13.64 -11.90
C VAL A 306 -2.40 12.42 -12.81
N ILE A 307 -3.60 11.84 -12.84
CA ILE A 307 -3.92 10.70 -13.71
C ILE A 307 -3.77 11.08 -15.18
N ASP A 308 -4.31 12.26 -15.58
CA ASP A 308 -4.19 12.76 -16.94
C ASP A 308 -2.73 12.96 -17.37
N ALA A 309 -1.89 13.52 -16.49
CA ALA A 309 -0.46 13.72 -16.76
C ALA A 309 0.29 12.38 -16.96
N VAL A 310 -0.02 11.38 -16.13
CA VAL A 310 0.54 10.03 -16.27
C VAL A 310 0.11 9.40 -17.58
N LEU A 311 -1.18 9.49 -17.96
CA LEU A 311 -1.68 8.96 -19.22
C LEU A 311 -1.08 9.65 -20.43
N GLU A 312 -0.88 10.97 -20.38
CA GLU A 312 -0.20 11.70 -21.44
C GLU A 312 1.26 11.26 -21.63
N SER A 313 1.97 11.03 -20.52
CA SER A 313 3.33 10.50 -20.56
C SER A 313 3.36 9.10 -21.17
N LEU A 314 2.54 8.18 -20.66
CA LEU A 314 2.47 6.82 -21.19
C LEU A 314 2.11 6.78 -22.67
N ALA A 315 1.10 7.55 -23.09
CA ALA A 315 0.70 7.62 -24.50
C ALA A 315 1.74 8.26 -25.43
N SER A 316 2.67 9.04 -24.88
CA SER A 316 3.80 9.58 -25.66
C SER A 316 4.89 8.55 -25.94
N GLU A 317 5.00 7.53 -25.07
CA GLU A 317 6.02 6.49 -25.13
C GLU A 317 5.48 5.21 -25.80
N ASP A 318 4.20 4.89 -25.55
CA ASP A 318 3.55 3.66 -26.04
C ASP A 318 2.14 3.96 -26.55
N THR A 319 1.94 3.78 -27.84
CA THR A 319 0.67 4.07 -28.54
C THR A 319 -0.50 3.15 -28.14
N ARG A 320 -0.26 2.12 -27.35
CA ARG A 320 -1.31 1.26 -26.79
C ARG A 320 -2.07 1.96 -25.65
N PHE A 321 -1.50 2.99 -25.06
CA PHE A 321 -2.16 3.84 -24.07
C PHE A 321 -2.82 5.04 -24.73
N TRP A 322 -3.94 5.48 -24.17
CA TRP A 322 -4.66 6.67 -24.59
C TRP A 322 -4.39 7.80 -23.59
N ARG A 323 -4.49 9.04 -24.06
CA ARG A 323 -4.16 10.23 -23.26
C ARG A 323 -5.17 10.54 -22.16
N ARG A 324 -6.34 9.86 -22.14
CA ARG A 324 -7.38 10.03 -21.12
C ARG A 324 -7.95 8.67 -20.75
N ALA A 325 -8.42 8.54 -19.53
CA ALA A 325 -9.16 7.36 -19.13
C ALA A 325 -10.57 7.37 -19.73
N ASP A 326 -11.16 6.19 -19.89
CA ASP A 326 -12.53 6.04 -20.33
C ASP A 326 -13.50 6.58 -19.28
N GLU A 327 -13.18 6.33 -18.00
CA GLU A 327 -13.98 6.73 -16.88
C GLU A 327 -13.14 7.32 -15.75
N TYR A 328 -13.72 8.31 -15.06
CA TYR A 328 -13.21 8.91 -13.81
C TYR A 328 -14.34 9.00 -12.82
N TRP A 329 -14.09 8.60 -11.57
CA TRP A 329 -15.09 8.71 -10.52
C TRP A 329 -14.43 8.90 -9.16
N ASN A 330 -15.22 9.28 -8.16
CA ASN A 330 -14.83 9.35 -6.77
C ASN A 330 -15.59 8.30 -5.98
N ALA A 331 -14.93 7.63 -5.03
CA ALA A 331 -15.62 6.79 -4.07
C ALA A 331 -16.47 7.65 -3.12
N ARG A 332 -17.62 7.14 -2.75
CA ARG A 332 -18.48 7.77 -1.75
C ARG A 332 -18.20 7.20 -0.37
N GLY A 333 -17.35 7.86 0.40
CA GLY A 333 -16.93 7.41 1.73
C GLY A 333 -18.12 7.05 2.63
N GLY A 334 -18.02 5.91 3.30
CA GLY A 334 -19.04 5.41 4.21
C GLY A 334 -20.41 5.12 3.58
N SER A 335 -20.51 4.97 2.25
CA SER A 335 -21.79 4.76 1.57
C SER A 335 -22.25 3.29 1.61
N TYR A 336 -23.57 3.11 1.45
CA TYR A 336 -24.17 1.78 1.23
C TYR A 336 -24.04 1.29 -0.23
N THR A 337 -23.58 2.14 -1.16
CA THR A 337 -23.49 1.83 -2.59
C THR A 337 -22.14 1.25 -3.01
N ASP A 338 -21.04 1.89 -2.64
CA ASP A 338 -19.69 1.46 -2.95
C ASP A 338 -18.78 1.32 -1.72
N GLY A 339 -19.26 1.76 -0.57
CA GLY A 339 -18.58 1.69 0.72
C GLY A 339 -17.35 2.59 0.84
N GLY A 340 -17.12 3.48 -0.11
CA GLY A 340 -15.97 4.38 -0.13
C GLY A 340 -14.67 3.72 -0.55
N ALA A 341 -14.73 2.56 -1.21
CA ALA A 341 -13.53 1.86 -1.63
C ALA A 341 -13.70 1.13 -2.96
N PHE A 342 -12.64 1.14 -3.75
CA PHE A 342 -12.51 0.35 -4.96
C PHE A 342 -11.17 -0.38 -4.99
N MET A 343 -11.19 -1.58 -5.55
CA MET A 343 -10.00 -2.39 -5.76
C MET A 343 -9.92 -2.85 -7.21
N PHE A 344 -8.71 -2.76 -7.76
CA PHE A 344 -8.34 -3.24 -9.07
C PHE A 344 -7.48 -4.49 -8.90
N ASP A 345 -8.01 -5.62 -9.33
CA ASP A 345 -7.37 -6.93 -9.21
C ASP A 345 -6.80 -7.36 -10.55
N ILE A 346 -5.51 -7.65 -10.59
CA ILE A 346 -4.83 -8.24 -11.74
C ILE A 346 -4.56 -9.69 -11.41
N THR A 347 -5.17 -10.60 -12.18
CA THR A 347 -5.04 -12.04 -11.98
C THR A 347 -4.51 -12.69 -13.28
N PRO A 348 -3.46 -13.53 -13.21
CA PRO A 348 -2.97 -14.26 -14.36
C PRO A 348 -3.93 -15.38 -14.75
N ASN A 349 -4.12 -15.56 -16.06
CA ASN A 349 -4.91 -16.65 -16.64
C ASN A 349 -4.01 -17.83 -17.03
N ALA A 350 -4.61 -18.99 -17.23
CA ALA A 350 -3.89 -20.21 -17.61
C ALA A 350 -3.17 -20.12 -18.98
N ASP A 351 -3.63 -19.23 -19.86
CA ASP A 351 -3.03 -18.97 -21.18
C ASP A 351 -1.89 -17.94 -21.15
N GLY A 352 -1.55 -17.42 -19.95
CA GLY A 352 -0.53 -16.38 -19.75
C GLY A 352 -1.04 -14.95 -19.94
N SER A 353 -2.29 -14.76 -20.34
CA SER A 353 -2.93 -13.45 -20.31
C SER A 353 -3.26 -13.03 -18.88
N LYS A 354 -3.69 -11.79 -18.69
CA LYS A 354 -4.09 -11.26 -17.38
C LYS A 354 -5.46 -10.61 -17.48
N THR A 355 -6.24 -10.81 -16.44
CA THR A 355 -7.54 -10.14 -16.28
C THR A 355 -7.37 -9.01 -15.27
N LEU A 356 -7.85 -7.82 -15.65
CA LEU A 356 -8.01 -6.68 -14.75
C LEU A 356 -9.50 -6.53 -14.42
N GLU A 357 -9.84 -6.73 -13.14
CA GLU A 357 -11.20 -6.57 -12.64
C GLU A 357 -11.25 -5.43 -11.63
N MET A 358 -12.37 -4.72 -11.62
CA MET A 358 -12.66 -3.72 -10.60
C MET A 358 -13.80 -4.20 -9.70
N ARG A 359 -13.60 -4.03 -8.38
CA ARG A 359 -14.59 -4.37 -7.36
C ARG A 359 -14.77 -3.20 -6.39
N ASP A 360 -15.99 -3.07 -5.86
CA ASP A 360 -16.28 -2.18 -4.74
C ASP A 360 -15.95 -2.84 -3.37
N LYS A 361 -16.19 -2.11 -2.28
CA LYS A 361 -16.03 -2.62 -0.90
C LYS A 361 -16.73 -3.96 -0.67
N PHE A 362 -17.90 -4.18 -1.27
CA PHE A 362 -18.72 -5.36 -1.05
C PHE A 362 -18.30 -6.56 -1.92
N GLY A 363 -17.26 -6.39 -2.73
CA GLY A 363 -16.75 -7.40 -3.66
C GLY A 363 -17.55 -7.52 -4.94
N ALA A 364 -18.54 -6.65 -5.17
CA ALA A 364 -19.28 -6.62 -6.41
C ALA A 364 -18.40 -6.12 -7.56
N ILE A 365 -18.45 -6.81 -8.71
CA ILE A 365 -17.76 -6.37 -9.91
C ILE A 365 -18.42 -5.10 -10.42
N VAL A 366 -17.62 -4.05 -10.56
CA VAL A 366 -18.08 -2.78 -11.14
C VAL A 366 -17.88 -2.84 -12.65
N ASN A 367 -19.00 -2.85 -13.38
CA ASN A 367 -18.97 -2.81 -14.84
C ASN A 367 -18.74 -1.36 -15.29
N THR A 368 -17.50 -1.05 -15.65
CA THR A 368 -17.15 0.20 -16.31
C THR A 368 -17.30 0.05 -17.82
N THR A 369 -18.49 -0.29 -18.32
CA THR A 369 -18.73 -0.26 -19.76
C THR A 369 -19.20 1.14 -20.11
N PRO A 370 -18.42 1.95 -20.85
CA PRO A 370 -18.91 3.23 -21.31
C PRO A 370 -20.20 3.03 -22.10
N GLU A 371 -21.29 3.67 -21.68
CA GLU A 371 -22.47 3.80 -22.52
C GLU A 371 -22.15 4.81 -23.64
N GLY A 372 -21.61 4.33 -24.74
CA GLY A 372 -21.32 5.14 -25.90
C GLY A 372 -19.98 4.83 -26.57
N ASP A 373 -19.88 5.09 -27.85
CA ASP A 373 -18.67 4.94 -28.67
C ASP A 373 -17.68 6.11 -28.42
N TYR A 374 -17.17 6.25 -27.22
CA TYR A 374 -16.09 7.19 -26.92
C TYR A 374 -14.75 6.57 -27.33
N LYS A 375 -14.51 6.43 -28.61
CA LYS A 375 -13.16 6.15 -29.12
C LYS A 375 -12.32 7.41 -28.95
N LEU A 376 -11.63 7.50 -27.85
CA LEU A 376 -10.50 8.42 -27.73
C LEU A 376 -9.44 7.94 -28.72
N MET A 377 -9.14 8.77 -29.73
CA MET A 377 -8.14 8.42 -30.74
C MET A 377 -6.79 8.30 -30.06
N PRO A 378 -6.03 7.23 -30.31
CA PRO A 378 -4.68 7.03 -29.72
C PRO A 378 -3.73 8.21 -29.96
N THR A 379 -3.93 8.97 -31.02
CA THR A 379 -3.12 10.14 -31.40
C THR A 379 -3.43 11.42 -30.60
N GLY A 380 -4.40 11.38 -29.68
CA GLY A 380 -4.78 12.55 -28.86
C GLY A 380 -5.49 13.66 -29.62
N GLU A 381 -5.94 13.42 -30.84
CA GLU A 381 -6.91 14.28 -31.51
C GLU A 381 -8.27 14.05 -30.91
N TYR A 382 -8.73 14.98 -30.07
CA TYR A 382 -10.08 14.95 -29.51
C TYR A 382 -11.06 15.46 -30.57
N ALA A 383 -11.85 14.57 -31.15
CA ALA A 383 -13.06 14.98 -31.82
C ALA A 383 -14.14 15.30 -30.79
N PHE A 384 -14.05 16.44 -30.12
CA PHE A 384 -15.18 17.01 -29.42
C PHE A 384 -16.20 17.49 -30.46
N THR A 385 -17.16 16.66 -30.82
CA THR A 385 -18.38 17.16 -31.36
C THR A 385 -19.22 17.68 -30.21
N LEU A 386 -19.31 19.00 -30.09
CA LEU A 386 -20.13 19.72 -29.09
C LEU A 386 -21.64 19.45 -29.20
N ASP A 387 -22.05 18.56 -30.08
CA ASP A 387 -23.46 18.35 -30.47
C ASP A 387 -24.14 17.09 -29.89
N THR A 388 -23.48 16.37 -28.98
CA THR A 388 -24.14 15.27 -28.26
C THR A 388 -24.71 15.79 -26.94
N PRO A 389 -26.04 15.84 -26.76
CA PRO A 389 -26.64 16.19 -25.47
C PRO A 389 -26.20 15.15 -24.45
N ARG A 390 -25.57 15.61 -23.37
CA ARG A 390 -25.41 14.77 -22.17
C ARG A 390 -26.81 14.39 -21.71
N SER A 391 -27.19 13.12 -21.80
CA SER A 391 -28.36 12.63 -21.09
C SER A 391 -28.11 12.82 -19.61
N THR A 392 -28.97 13.63 -19.02
CA THR A 392 -29.03 13.90 -17.57
C THR A 392 -29.35 12.65 -16.77
#